data_b49c62d9c58e1a10c746a54866ab192d
#
_entry.id   b49c62d9c58e1a10c746a54866ab192d
#
_cell.length_a   1.000
_cell.length_b   1.000
_cell.length_c   1.000
_cell.angle_alpha   90.00
_cell.angle_beta   90.00
_cell.angle_gamma   90.00
#
_symmetry.space_group_name_H-M   'P 1'
#
loop_
_entity.id
_entity.type
_entity.pdbx_description
1 polymer ?
#
loop_
_entity_poly.entity_id
_entity_poly.type
_entity_poly.pdbx_seq_one_letter_code
_entity_poly.pdbx_strand_id
1 'polypeptide(L)'
;MIEAVDNLIITKGAISMSISAKDRSILRELAARQMELAHSSRNQQLYQDWIQYGKSKSGFRPMIRIEIETFEHQLLPGLMRCEGEEAREIEKRMLRPIVNFTRFEDDTLVPAYYPVYLHKRFVPFGLEVRRQESGSLGHHFIPYIHDLEEDEHLLGDSIYSVDEEGTRREEEQAKEIFDGILPVKRVTECMGCCPTQDIVHIMNMDDMYIAMVDDEDRFHAMMRRLTDDYLAFFRMQEEKGLLSSHADMQRLAQGSYCFTDELTDGISPAKLSDLWLFMDSQETAGISPDMYAELVFPYYEEMMSHFGLVSYGCCEASHPIWDNCLSRVPNLRKVSISPWCDEAFMGQRLQGTGVTYLRKPPATLLGMDTPTLEEDAVLDCFRKTAQAAKGCKIEIAQRDVYMVGGSAEKVHRFVELARKGLEG
;
A
#
# COMPACT_ATOMS: atom_id res chain seq x y z
N MET A 1 -11.68 2.99 7.06
CA MET A 1 -11.17 3.25 5.71
C MET A 1 -9.70 3.74 5.77
N ILE A 2 -8.90 3.30 6.74
CA ILE A 2 -7.54 3.83 6.98
C ILE A 2 -6.73 2.71 7.67
N GLU A 3 -6.46 1.60 6.99
CA GLU A 3 -5.57 0.55 7.53
C GLU A 3 -4.34 0.28 6.67
N ALA A 4 -4.19 0.93 5.53
CA ALA A 4 -3.11 0.61 4.60
C ALA A 4 -1.77 1.32 4.90
N VAL A 5 -1.75 2.32 5.79
CA VAL A 5 -0.52 3.01 6.22
C VAL A 5 -0.21 2.73 7.71
N ASP A 6 -1.16 2.16 8.44
CA ASP A 6 -1.02 1.87 9.88
C ASP A 6 -0.13 0.66 10.24
N ASN A 7 0.60 0.09 9.30
CA ASN A 7 1.68 -0.86 9.62
C ASN A 7 2.94 -0.19 10.20
N LEU A 8 2.85 1.04 10.66
CA LEU A 8 3.76 1.60 11.66
C LEU A 8 3.40 1.00 13.05
N ILE A 9 3.53 -0.31 13.14
CA ILE A 9 3.26 -1.06 14.37
C ILE A 9 4.23 -0.60 15.43
N ILE A 10 3.67 0.08 16.42
CA ILE A 10 4.26 0.10 17.77
C ILE A 10 4.31 -1.33 18.23
N THR A 11 5.41 -2.03 18.03
CA THR A 11 5.68 -3.25 18.79
C THR A 11 5.84 -2.82 20.25
N LYS A 12 4.74 -2.94 21.02
CA LYS A 12 4.87 -3.05 22.48
C LYS A 12 5.97 -4.06 22.71
N GLY A 13 6.97 -3.70 23.52
CA GLY A 13 8.08 -4.57 23.87
C GLY A 13 7.57 -5.94 24.29
N ALA A 14 7.42 -6.85 23.35
CA ALA A 14 7.03 -8.21 23.57
C ALA A 14 8.23 -8.90 24.20
N ILE A 15 8.03 -9.43 25.40
CA ILE A 15 8.87 -10.50 25.93
C ILE A 15 8.81 -11.59 24.86
N SER A 16 9.92 -11.84 24.15
CA SER A 16 10.03 -12.92 23.17
C SER A 16 9.67 -14.23 23.87
N MET A 17 8.42 -14.66 23.72
CA MET A 17 8.04 -16.03 24.08
C MET A 17 8.54 -16.90 22.93
N SER A 18 9.45 -17.83 23.23
CA SER A 18 10.00 -18.73 22.23
C SER A 18 8.88 -19.50 21.54
N ILE A 19 8.86 -19.47 20.19
CA ILE A 19 7.90 -20.22 19.38
C ILE A 19 7.95 -21.70 19.76
N SER A 20 6.82 -22.30 20.07
CA SER A 20 6.71 -23.70 20.51
C SER A 20 7.23 -24.65 19.41
N ALA A 21 7.71 -25.84 19.81
CA ALA A 21 8.15 -26.88 18.88
C ALA A 21 7.00 -27.27 17.89
N LYS A 22 5.76 -27.25 18.37
CA LYS A 22 4.57 -27.52 17.55
C LYS A 22 4.38 -26.43 16.50
N ASP A 23 4.37 -25.17 16.90
CA ASP A 23 4.18 -24.04 16.00
C ASP A 23 5.32 -23.95 14.97
N ARG A 24 6.58 -24.18 15.43
CA ARG A 24 7.73 -24.26 14.53
C ARG A 24 7.55 -25.34 13.47
N SER A 25 7.03 -26.52 13.81
CA SER A 25 6.75 -27.59 12.84
C SER A 25 5.71 -27.14 11.81
N ILE A 26 4.63 -26.48 12.24
CA ILE A 26 3.59 -25.96 11.38
C ILE A 26 4.14 -24.91 10.40
N LEU A 27 4.91 -23.95 10.91
CA LEU A 27 5.52 -22.90 10.09
C LEU A 27 6.51 -23.47 9.06
N ARG A 28 7.26 -24.51 9.40
CA ARG A 28 8.19 -25.20 8.49
C ARG A 28 7.45 -25.99 7.39
N GLU A 29 6.33 -26.64 7.70
CA GLU A 29 5.46 -27.27 6.68
C GLU A 29 4.92 -26.21 5.73
N LEU A 30 4.46 -25.08 6.24
CA LEU A 30 3.96 -23.97 5.42
C LEU A 30 5.08 -23.37 4.55
N ALA A 31 6.30 -23.25 5.08
CA ALA A 31 7.46 -22.79 4.34
C ALA A 31 7.81 -23.74 3.17
N ALA A 32 7.77 -25.05 3.39
CA ALA A 32 7.96 -26.02 2.32
C ALA A 32 6.90 -25.89 1.24
N ARG A 33 5.64 -25.69 1.63
CA ARG A 33 4.52 -25.43 0.68
C ARG A 33 4.72 -24.11 -0.07
N GLN A 34 5.15 -23.05 0.59
CA GLN A 34 5.46 -21.76 -0.05
C GLN A 34 6.56 -21.95 -1.11
N MET A 35 7.64 -22.65 -0.80
CA MET A 35 8.73 -22.93 -1.75
C MET A 35 8.27 -23.75 -2.96
N GLU A 36 7.44 -24.77 -2.75
CA GLU A 36 6.83 -25.55 -3.84
C GLU A 36 6.05 -24.63 -4.79
N LEU A 37 5.18 -23.78 -4.25
CA LEU A 37 4.38 -22.84 -5.04
C LEU A 37 5.26 -21.78 -5.73
N ALA A 38 6.26 -21.26 -5.05
CA ALA A 38 7.19 -20.27 -5.61
C ALA A 38 7.93 -20.82 -6.84
N HIS A 39 8.23 -22.12 -6.87
CA HIS A 39 8.90 -22.80 -7.98
C HIS A 39 7.93 -23.44 -8.98
N SER A 40 6.63 -23.32 -8.78
CA SER A 40 5.65 -23.83 -9.74
C SER A 40 5.75 -23.12 -11.09
N SER A 41 5.45 -23.83 -12.18
CA SER A 41 5.45 -23.25 -13.53
C SER A 41 4.53 -22.04 -13.65
N ARG A 42 3.37 -22.05 -12.96
CA ARG A 42 2.44 -20.92 -12.94
C ARG A 42 3.06 -19.69 -12.27
N ASN A 43 3.70 -19.83 -11.10
CA ASN A 43 4.33 -18.69 -10.42
C ASN A 43 5.52 -18.13 -11.21
N GLN A 44 6.31 -19.00 -11.84
CA GLN A 44 7.41 -18.57 -12.70
C GLN A 44 6.91 -17.81 -13.94
N GLN A 45 5.84 -18.30 -14.58
CA GLN A 45 5.23 -17.59 -15.71
C GLN A 45 4.65 -16.23 -15.26
N LEU A 46 3.96 -16.20 -14.14
CA LEU A 46 3.41 -14.96 -13.57
C LEU A 46 4.50 -13.95 -13.22
N TYR A 47 5.64 -14.41 -12.71
CA TYR A 47 6.80 -13.54 -12.48
C TYR A 47 7.33 -12.93 -13.79
N GLN A 48 7.41 -13.72 -14.87
CA GLN A 48 7.78 -13.21 -16.20
C GLN A 48 6.73 -12.22 -16.73
N ASP A 49 5.44 -12.49 -16.51
CA ASP A 49 4.36 -11.57 -16.89
C ASP A 49 4.51 -10.22 -16.19
N TRP A 50 4.83 -10.21 -14.89
CA TRP A 50 5.08 -8.97 -14.15
C TRP A 50 6.32 -8.22 -14.65
N ILE A 51 7.39 -8.92 -15.00
CA ILE A 51 8.58 -8.30 -15.64
C ILE A 51 8.17 -7.65 -16.96
N GLN A 52 7.44 -8.36 -17.82
CA GLN A 52 6.98 -7.83 -19.11
C GLN A 52 6.02 -6.64 -18.91
N TYR A 53 5.11 -6.77 -17.96
CA TYR A 53 4.23 -5.67 -17.55
C TYR A 53 5.02 -4.45 -17.10
N GLY A 54 6.01 -4.60 -16.23
CA GLY A 54 6.88 -3.53 -15.74
C GLY A 54 7.55 -2.74 -16.88
N LYS A 55 8.04 -3.45 -17.91
CA LYS A 55 8.71 -2.87 -19.09
C LYS A 55 7.75 -2.27 -20.11
N SER A 56 6.48 -2.66 -20.11
CA SER A 56 5.52 -2.21 -21.12
C SER A 56 5.06 -0.78 -20.86
N LYS A 57 4.80 -0.04 -21.94
CA LYS A 57 4.12 1.27 -21.87
C LYS A 57 2.62 1.15 -22.16
N SER A 58 2.21 0.12 -22.89
CA SER A 58 0.82 -0.20 -23.22
C SER A 58 0.75 -1.59 -23.83
N GLY A 59 -0.45 -2.15 -23.98
CA GLY A 59 -0.70 -3.36 -24.78
C GLY A 59 -0.35 -4.69 -24.11
N PHE A 60 0.05 -4.71 -22.85
CA PHE A 60 0.12 -5.94 -22.07
C PHE A 60 -1.24 -6.23 -21.42
N ARG A 61 -1.49 -7.51 -21.08
CA ARG A 61 -2.73 -7.86 -20.39
C ARG A 61 -2.83 -7.11 -19.05
N PRO A 62 -4.03 -6.70 -18.62
CA PRO A 62 -4.23 -6.14 -17.30
C PRO A 62 -3.78 -7.11 -16.19
N MET A 63 -3.10 -6.59 -15.17
CA MET A 63 -2.73 -7.35 -13.99
C MET A 63 -3.75 -7.11 -12.90
N ILE A 64 -4.22 -8.17 -12.23
CA ILE A 64 -5.30 -8.11 -11.24
C ILE A 64 -4.80 -8.63 -9.90
N ARG A 65 -4.93 -7.83 -8.86
CA ARG A 65 -4.62 -8.23 -7.48
C ARG A 65 -5.78 -7.94 -6.54
N ILE A 66 -5.93 -8.83 -5.58
CA ILE A 66 -6.91 -8.73 -4.50
C ILE A 66 -6.16 -8.48 -3.19
N GLU A 67 -6.48 -7.39 -2.51
CA GLU A 67 -5.94 -7.09 -1.18
C GLU A 67 -6.72 -7.89 -0.14
N ILE A 68 -6.17 -9.01 0.31
CA ILE A 68 -6.82 -9.93 1.25
C ILE A 68 -6.85 -9.38 2.68
N GLU A 69 -5.94 -8.49 3.01
CA GLU A 69 -5.66 -8.04 4.37
C GLU A 69 -6.90 -7.53 5.11
N THR A 70 -7.80 -6.84 4.41
CA THR A 70 -9.01 -6.24 5.03
C THR A 70 -10.13 -7.24 5.33
N PHE A 71 -10.15 -8.42 4.67
CA PHE A 71 -11.14 -9.47 4.90
C PHE A 71 -10.55 -10.84 5.28
N GLU A 72 -9.26 -10.90 5.55
CA GLU A 72 -8.58 -12.14 5.94
C GLU A 72 -9.17 -12.80 7.18
N HIS A 73 -9.77 -12.00 8.08
CA HIS A 73 -10.46 -12.49 9.27
C HIS A 73 -11.62 -13.44 8.96
N GLN A 74 -12.17 -13.39 7.75
CA GLN A 74 -13.22 -14.32 7.31
C GLN A 74 -12.67 -15.63 6.71
N LEU A 75 -11.44 -15.63 6.21
CA LEU A 75 -10.88 -16.75 5.44
C LEU A 75 -9.72 -17.45 6.13
N LEU A 76 -8.78 -16.70 6.73
CA LEU A 76 -7.56 -17.28 7.26
C LEU A 76 -7.74 -18.06 8.58
N PRO A 77 -8.62 -17.67 9.53
CA PRO A 77 -8.75 -18.40 10.79
C PRO A 77 -9.02 -19.91 10.63
N GLY A 78 -9.78 -20.30 9.59
CA GLY A 78 -10.05 -21.69 9.28
C GLY A 78 -8.87 -22.48 8.69
N LEU A 79 -7.79 -21.79 8.31
CA LEU A 79 -6.57 -22.36 7.74
C LEU A 79 -5.40 -22.37 8.74
N MET A 80 -5.45 -21.48 9.72
CA MET A 80 -4.38 -21.30 10.70
C MET A 80 -4.36 -22.44 11.70
N ARG A 81 -3.16 -22.89 12.04
CA ARG A 81 -2.92 -24.04 12.93
C ARG A 81 -2.01 -23.71 14.13
N CYS A 82 -1.26 -22.59 14.05
CA CYS A 82 -0.42 -22.13 15.13
C CYS A 82 -1.25 -21.68 16.34
N GLU A 83 -0.72 -21.88 17.57
CA GLU A 83 -1.38 -21.54 18.82
C GLU A 83 -0.82 -20.23 19.43
N GLY A 84 0.50 -20.02 19.35
CA GLY A 84 1.16 -18.83 19.88
C GLY A 84 0.86 -17.59 19.03
N GLU A 85 0.66 -16.44 19.67
CA GLU A 85 0.30 -15.18 19.00
C GLU A 85 1.32 -14.79 17.92
N GLU A 86 2.61 -14.80 18.27
CA GLU A 86 3.69 -14.49 17.33
C GLU A 86 3.76 -15.49 16.16
N ALA A 87 3.61 -16.78 16.43
CA ALA A 87 3.58 -17.81 15.40
C ALA A 87 2.37 -17.65 14.47
N ARG A 88 1.22 -17.21 14.99
CA ARG A 88 0.01 -16.92 14.21
C ARG A 88 0.23 -15.72 13.27
N GLU A 89 0.92 -14.68 13.71
CA GLU A 89 1.23 -13.53 12.84
C GLU A 89 2.18 -13.94 11.69
N ILE A 90 3.19 -14.77 11.97
CA ILE A 90 4.05 -15.34 10.93
C ILE A 90 3.24 -16.20 9.96
N GLU A 91 2.41 -17.12 10.49
CA GLU A 91 1.54 -17.99 9.69
C GLU A 91 0.60 -17.19 8.78
N LYS A 92 -0.03 -16.16 9.32
CA LYS A 92 -0.92 -15.25 8.57
C LYS A 92 -0.19 -14.56 7.42
N ARG A 93 0.98 -13.98 7.68
CA ARG A 93 1.83 -13.32 6.67
C ARG A 93 2.18 -14.28 5.51
N MET A 94 2.44 -15.55 5.81
CA MET A 94 2.74 -16.56 4.81
C MET A 94 1.49 -17.04 4.05
N LEU A 95 0.35 -17.16 4.74
CA LEU A 95 -0.90 -17.62 4.14
C LEU A 95 -1.49 -16.63 3.11
N ARG A 96 -1.33 -15.32 3.31
CA ARG A 96 -1.87 -14.31 2.39
C ARG A 96 -1.51 -14.57 0.92
N PRO A 97 -0.24 -14.57 0.50
CA PRO A 97 0.12 -14.83 -0.90
C PRO A 97 -0.25 -16.25 -1.35
N ILE A 98 -0.24 -17.24 -0.46
CA ILE A 98 -0.62 -18.61 -0.80
C ILE A 98 -2.12 -18.69 -1.12
N VAL A 99 -2.99 -18.04 -0.34
CA VAL A 99 -4.44 -18.00 -0.56
C VAL A 99 -4.76 -17.23 -1.84
N ASN A 100 -4.19 -16.06 -2.04
CA ASN A 100 -4.35 -15.30 -3.28
C ASN A 100 -3.98 -16.16 -4.50
N PHE A 101 -2.82 -16.78 -4.47
CA PHE A 101 -2.33 -17.58 -5.58
C PHE A 101 -3.15 -18.86 -5.80
N THR A 102 -3.53 -19.59 -4.73
CA THR A 102 -4.14 -20.94 -4.87
C THR A 102 -5.66 -20.96 -4.87
N ARG A 103 -6.30 -19.92 -4.28
CA ARG A 103 -7.75 -19.88 -4.13
C ARG A 103 -8.42 -18.77 -4.90
N PHE A 104 -7.81 -17.59 -4.98
CA PHE A 104 -8.37 -16.49 -5.78
C PHE A 104 -7.92 -16.55 -7.22
N GLU A 105 -6.74 -17.13 -7.46
CA GLU A 105 -6.09 -17.21 -8.76
C GLU A 105 -5.87 -15.84 -9.41
N ASP A 106 -5.67 -14.81 -8.57
CA ASP A 106 -5.26 -13.50 -9.02
C ASP A 106 -3.78 -13.48 -9.47
N ASP A 107 -3.23 -12.29 -9.76
CA ASP A 107 -1.85 -12.14 -10.21
C ASP A 107 -0.86 -11.92 -9.06
N THR A 108 -1.20 -12.36 -7.84
CA THR A 108 -0.29 -12.34 -6.69
C THR A 108 0.79 -13.40 -6.82
N LEU A 109 2.04 -12.98 -6.60
CA LEU A 109 3.21 -13.87 -6.58
C LEU A 109 3.43 -14.50 -5.21
N VAL A 110 3.86 -15.76 -5.21
CA VAL A 110 4.34 -16.43 -4.01
C VAL A 110 5.87 -16.26 -3.94
N PRO A 111 6.42 -15.56 -2.94
CA PRO A 111 7.85 -15.32 -2.87
C PRO A 111 8.64 -16.58 -2.46
N ALA A 112 9.83 -16.76 -3.04
CA ALA A 112 10.77 -17.83 -2.67
C ALA A 112 11.62 -17.44 -1.44
N TYR A 113 11.10 -16.56 -0.58
CA TYR A 113 11.76 -16.11 0.65
C TYR A 113 10.73 -15.62 1.67
N TYR A 114 11.12 -15.54 2.94
CA TYR A 114 10.37 -14.86 3.99
C TYR A 114 10.89 -13.42 4.11
N PRO A 115 10.04 -12.40 3.96
CA PRO A 115 10.46 -11.01 4.09
C PRO A 115 10.53 -10.58 5.55
N VAL A 116 11.59 -9.87 5.91
CA VAL A 116 11.73 -9.13 7.16
C VAL A 116 11.84 -7.65 6.83
N TYR A 117 10.99 -6.85 7.45
CA TYR A 117 10.93 -5.40 7.23
C TYR A 117 11.68 -4.67 8.34
N LEU A 118 12.15 -3.47 8.01
CA LEU A 118 12.80 -2.59 8.97
C LEU A 118 11.79 -2.10 10.01
N HIS A 119 12.07 -2.32 11.29
CA HIS A 119 11.26 -1.74 12.37
C HIS A 119 11.55 -0.25 12.47
N LYS A 120 10.57 0.55 12.10
CA LYS A 120 10.70 2.01 12.04
C LYS A 120 9.48 2.68 12.66
N ARG A 121 9.66 3.90 13.12
CA ARG A 121 8.63 4.72 13.73
C ARG A 121 8.76 6.15 13.25
N PHE A 122 7.63 6.77 12.93
CA PHE A 122 7.51 8.19 12.65
C PHE A 122 6.27 8.71 13.37
N VAL A 123 6.40 9.76 14.17
CA VAL A 123 5.31 10.41 14.92
C VAL A 123 5.33 11.87 14.56
N PRO A 124 4.44 12.33 13.69
CA PRO A 124 4.36 13.72 13.26
C PRO A 124 4.19 14.65 14.46
N PHE A 125 4.98 15.71 14.51
CA PHE A 125 4.93 16.74 15.57
C PHE A 125 5.06 16.20 17.00
N GLY A 126 5.52 14.96 17.20
CA GLY A 126 5.57 14.30 18.50
C GLY A 126 4.19 13.93 19.08
N LEU A 127 3.12 14.03 18.29
CA LEU A 127 1.75 13.78 18.70
C LEU A 127 1.30 12.37 18.29
N GLU A 128 1.17 11.46 19.26
CA GLU A 128 0.66 10.11 19.04
C GLU A 128 -0.82 10.15 18.62
N VAL A 129 -1.18 9.37 17.61
CA VAL A 129 -2.56 9.29 17.13
C VAL A 129 -3.47 8.75 18.23
N ARG A 130 -4.47 9.52 18.62
CA ARG A 130 -5.50 9.11 19.59
C ARG A 130 -6.74 8.64 18.87
N ARG A 131 -7.18 7.41 19.16
CA ARG A 131 -8.37 6.81 18.56
C ARG A 131 -9.38 6.41 19.63
N GLN A 132 -10.65 6.57 19.30
CA GLN A 132 -11.77 6.00 20.05
C GLN A 132 -12.44 4.94 19.20
N GLU A 133 -12.46 3.69 19.71
CA GLU A 133 -13.20 2.62 19.06
C GLU A 133 -14.70 2.86 19.14
N SER A 134 -15.42 2.74 18.03
CA SER A 134 -16.85 2.98 17.96
C SER A 134 -17.69 1.70 17.97
N GLY A 135 -17.11 0.54 18.33
CA GLY A 135 -17.81 -0.75 18.39
C GLY A 135 -18.28 -1.32 17.04
N SER A 136 -17.94 -0.65 15.93
CA SER A 136 -18.12 -1.04 14.54
C SER A 136 -16.75 -1.02 13.82
N LEU A 137 -16.72 -1.28 12.53
CA LEU A 137 -15.51 -1.22 11.71
C LEU A 137 -14.92 0.21 11.57
N GLY A 138 -15.56 1.21 12.16
CA GLY A 138 -15.13 2.60 12.15
C GLY A 138 -14.51 3.02 13.49
N HIS A 139 -13.61 3.99 13.45
CA HIS A 139 -13.03 4.66 14.60
C HIS A 139 -13.05 6.17 14.38
N HIS A 140 -12.98 6.93 15.47
CA HIS A 140 -12.83 8.38 15.44
C HIS A 140 -11.45 8.74 15.95
N PHE A 141 -10.76 9.64 15.25
CA PHE A 141 -9.57 10.28 15.78
C PHE A 141 -9.97 11.33 16.80
N ILE A 142 -9.22 11.43 17.89
CA ILE A 142 -9.41 12.47 18.91
C ILE A 142 -8.35 13.53 18.63
N PRO A 143 -8.74 14.71 18.14
CA PRO A 143 -7.79 15.74 17.74
C PRO A 143 -7.07 16.34 18.94
N TYR A 144 -5.91 16.96 18.67
CA TYR A 144 -5.17 17.83 19.58
C TYR A 144 -5.38 19.30 19.19
N ILE A 145 -5.54 19.54 17.89
CA ILE A 145 -5.63 20.86 17.28
C ILE A 145 -7.07 21.08 16.85
N HIS A 146 -7.68 22.16 17.30
CA HIS A 146 -9.02 22.61 16.90
C HIS A 146 -8.98 23.96 16.21
N ASP A 147 -8.05 24.81 16.61
CA ASP A 147 -7.77 26.11 16.02
C ASP A 147 -6.25 26.20 15.86
N LEU A 148 -5.79 26.39 14.62
CA LEU A 148 -4.36 26.34 14.35
C LEU A 148 -3.61 27.54 14.95
N GLU A 149 -4.25 28.72 15.05
CA GLU A 149 -3.63 29.88 15.68
C GLU A 149 -3.46 29.68 17.19
N GLU A 150 -4.48 29.15 17.86
CA GLU A 150 -4.46 28.97 19.33
C GLU A 150 -3.59 27.77 19.72
N ASP A 151 -3.63 26.68 18.97
CA ASP A 151 -3.07 25.36 19.31
C ASP A 151 -1.70 25.08 18.67
N GLU A 152 -1.15 25.95 17.81
CA GLU A 152 0.16 25.76 17.15
C GLU A 152 1.28 25.40 18.13
N HIS A 153 1.20 25.89 19.34
CA HIS A 153 2.17 25.65 20.42
C HIS A 153 2.25 24.17 20.85
N LEU A 154 1.25 23.33 20.50
CA LEU A 154 1.23 21.88 20.74
C LEU A 154 2.05 21.10 19.71
N LEU A 155 2.36 21.69 18.55
CA LEU A 155 3.15 21.08 17.50
C LEU A 155 4.63 21.02 17.91
N GLY A 156 5.06 19.93 18.53
CA GLY A 156 6.45 19.67 18.91
C GLY A 156 7.32 19.20 17.73
N ASP A 157 8.54 18.73 17.99
CA ASP A 157 9.39 18.10 17.00
C ASP A 157 8.87 16.69 16.68
N SER A 158 8.91 16.28 15.41
CA SER A 158 8.55 14.92 15.02
C SER A 158 9.53 13.90 15.62
N ILE A 159 8.99 12.78 16.08
CA ILE A 159 9.79 11.69 16.65
C ILE A 159 9.95 10.60 15.61
N TYR A 160 11.17 10.31 15.20
CA TYR A 160 11.41 9.21 14.27
C TYR A 160 12.64 8.38 14.66
N SER A 161 12.57 7.09 14.40
CA SER A 161 13.62 6.15 14.73
C SER A 161 13.56 4.88 13.89
N VAL A 162 14.66 4.13 13.92
CA VAL A 162 14.76 2.78 13.39
C VAL A 162 15.27 1.88 14.50
N ASP A 163 14.54 0.79 14.79
CA ASP A 163 14.97 -0.25 15.72
C ASP A 163 15.70 -1.35 14.94
N GLU A 164 17.00 -1.12 14.71
CA GLU A 164 17.87 -2.07 13.99
C GLU A 164 18.06 -3.38 14.80
N GLU A 165 18.06 -3.28 16.12
CA GLU A 165 18.20 -4.46 17.01
C GLU A 165 16.94 -5.32 16.98
N GLY A 166 15.74 -4.72 17.04
CA GLY A 166 14.48 -5.45 16.88
C GLY A 166 14.38 -6.11 15.53
N THR A 167 14.76 -5.39 14.45
CA THR A 167 14.81 -5.95 13.10
C THR A 167 15.75 -7.14 13.00
N ARG A 168 16.95 -7.04 13.60
CA ARG A 168 17.93 -8.13 13.62
C ARG A 168 17.40 -9.34 14.38
N ARG A 169 16.74 -9.15 15.52
CA ARG A 169 16.12 -10.24 16.30
C ARG A 169 15.04 -10.97 15.49
N GLU A 170 14.15 -10.25 14.82
CA GLU A 170 13.12 -10.86 13.94
C GLU A 170 13.81 -11.67 12.82
N GLU A 171 14.85 -11.11 12.20
CA GLU A 171 15.58 -11.78 11.11
C GLU A 171 16.26 -13.08 11.61
N GLU A 172 16.92 -13.06 12.76
CA GLU A 172 17.58 -14.23 13.35
C GLU A 172 16.55 -15.31 13.72
N GLN A 173 15.45 -14.93 14.35
CA GLN A 173 14.37 -15.86 14.69
C GLN A 173 13.75 -16.49 13.44
N ALA A 174 13.48 -15.71 12.41
CA ALA A 174 12.96 -16.22 11.14
C ALA A 174 13.96 -17.19 10.48
N LYS A 175 15.25 -16.87 10.49
CA LYS A 175 16.32 -17.77 10.01
C LYS A 175 16.36 -19.08 10.79
N GLU A 176 16.21 -19.04 12.12
CA GLU A 176 16.16 -20.25 12.93
C GLU A 176 14.92 -21.12 12.64
N ILE A 177 13.75 -20.49 12.43
CA ILE A 177 12.52 -21.23 12.11
C ILE A 177 12.63 -21.89 10.74
N PHE A 178 13.09 -21.17 9.73
CA PHE A 178 13.03 -21.57 8.33
C PHE A 178 14.33 -22.20 7.80
N ASP A 179 15.32 -22.43 8.66
CA ASP A 179 16.62 -22.99 8.29
C ASP A 179 16.48 -24.22 7.38
N GLY A 180 17.21 -24.21 6.25
CA GLY A 180 17.24 -25.27 5.26
C GLY A 180 15.97 -25.39 4.39
N ILE A 181 14.94 -24.52 4.56
CA ILE A 181 13.68 -24.62 3.79
C ILE A 181 13.41 -23.35 3.02
N LEU A 182 13.32 -22.20 3.69
CA LEU A 182 12.89 -20.92 3.09
C LEU A 182 13.92 -19.83 3.43
N PRO A 183 14.60 -19.24 2.45
CA PRO A 183 15.49 -18.12 2.69
C PRO A 183 14.79 -16.97 3.39
N VAL A 184 15.48 -16.29 4.30
CA VAL A 184 15.01 -15.05 4.93
C VAL A 184 15.73 -13.88 4.29
N LYS A 185 14.96 -12.88 3.84
CA LYS A 185 15.50 -11.70 3.17
C LYS A 185 15.02 -10.44 3.87
N ARG A 186 15.95 -9.59 4.30
CA ARG A 186 15.60 -8.23 4.69
C ARG A 186 15.23 -7.44 3.42
N VAL A 187 14.09 -6.78 3.44
CA VAL A 187 13.57 -6.01 2.31
C VAL A 187 13.15 -4.62 2.78
N THR A 188 13.38 -3.62 1.94
CA THR A 188 12.84 -2.28 2.18
C THR A 188 11.35 -2.30 1.88
N GLU A 189 10.55 -1.88 2.84
CA GLU A 189 9.13 -1.62 2.63
C GLU A 189 8.96 -0.44 1.67
N CYS A 190 7.84 -0.38 0.93
CA CYS A 190 7.53 0.80 0.12
C CYS A 190 7.65 2.07 0.98
N MET A 191 8.47 3.00 0.51
CA MET A 191 8.57 4.31 1.17
C MET A 191 7.25 5.04 0.94
N GLY A 192 6.65 5.53 2.00
CA GLY A 192 5.35 6.21 1.92
C GLY A 192 5.26 7.36 2.90
N CYS A 193 4.58 8.43 2.48
CA CYS A 193 4.20 9.54 3.34
C CYS A 193 2.89 10.14 2.82
N CYS A 194 2.01 10.47 3.76
CA CYS A 194 0.71 11.07 3.47
C CYS A 194 0.48 12.23 4.44
N PRO A 195 1.16 13.39 4.22
CA PRO A 195 1.13 14.51 5.16
C PRO A 195 -0.27 14.99 5.52
N THR A 196 -1.21 15.03 4.57
CA THR A 196 -2.59 15.44 4.84
C THR A 196 -3.31 14.44 5.76
N GLN A 197 -3.00 13.14 5.65
CA GLN A 197 -3.51 12.12 6.56
C GLN A 197 -2.96 12.31 7.99
N ASP A 198 -1.66 12.59 8.11
CA ASP A 198 -1.07 12.86 9.42
C ASP A 198 -1.70 14.07 10.10
N ILE A 199 -2.01 15.11 9.30
CA ILE A 199 -2.69 16.30 9.81
C ILE A 199 -4.09 15.94 10.32
N VAL A 200 -4.90 15.21 9.59
CA VAL A 200 -6.27 14.84 10.06
C VAL A 200 -6.25 13.81 11.20
N HIS A 201 -5.13 13.17 11.47
CA HIS A 201 -4.96 12.36 12.68
C HIS A 201 -4.80 13.18 13.96
N ILE A 202 -4.36 14.43 13.84
CA ILE A 202 -4.11 15.34 14.98
C ILE A 202 -5.06 16.53 15.04
N MET A 203 -5.72 16.88 13.92
CA MET A 203 -6.83 17.83 13.83
C MET A 203 -7.95 17.24 12.95
N ASN A 204 -9.19 17.63 13.16
CA ASN A 204 -10.29 17.15 12.33
C ASN A 204 -10.16 17.67 10.89
N MET A 205 -10.80 16.98 9.93
CA MET A 205 -10.80 17.40 8.53
C MET A 205 -11.46 18.81 8.36
N ASP A 206 -12.53 19.10 9.10
CA ASP A 206 -13.19 20.40 9.08
C ASP A 206 -12.26 21.51 9.59
N ASP A 207 -11.55 21.25 10.71
CA ASP A 207 -10.57 22.19 11.29
C ASP A 207 -9.39 22.41 10.32
N MET A 208 -8.93 21.35 9.61
CA MET A 208 -7.91 21.46 8.55
C MET A 208 -8.39 22.37 7.41
N TYR A 209 -9.63 22.23 6.95
CA TYR A 209 -10.16 23.05 5.86
C TYR A 209 -10.32 24.53 6.30
N ILE A 210 -10.71 24.77 7.56
CA ILE A 210 -10.77 26.12 8.12
C ILE A 210 -9.36 26.71 8.16
N ALA A 211 -8.37 25.97 8.65
CA ALA A 211 -6.98 26.45 8.73
C ALA A 211 -6.40 26.76 7.33
N MET A 212 -6.78 26.02 6.29
CA MET A 212 -6.37 26.31 4.91
C MET A 212 -6.88 27.65 4.39
N VAL A 213 -7.97 28.21 4.97
CA VAL A 213 -8.58 29.47 4.52
C VAL A 213 -8.27 30.63 5.48
N ASP A 214 -8.36 30.38 6.78
CA ASP A 214 -8.27 31.43 7.79
C ASP A 214 -6.83 31.61 8.30
N ASP A 215 -6.00 30.54 8.27
CA ASP A 215 -4.62 30.49 8.78
C ASP A 215 -3.61 29.98 7.74
N GLU A 216 -3.73 30.41 6.49
CA GLU A 216 -2.97 29.92 5.34
C GLU A 216 -1.45 29.89 5.61
N ASP A 217 -0.87 30.98 6.14
CA ASP A 217 0.57 31.05 6.43
C ASP A 217 1.00 30.00 7.48
N ARG A 218 0.16 29.75 8.49
CA ARG A 218 0.42 28.73 9.54
C ARG A 218 0.26 27.32 8.97
N PHE A 219 -0.73 27.11 8.08
CA PHE A 219 -0.91 25.85 7.40
C PHE A 219 0.30 25.54 6.50
N HIS A 220 0.80 26.51 5.75
CA HIS A 220 2.04 26.38 4.99
C HIS A 220 3.24 26.03 5.87
N ALA A 221 3.39 26.70 7.02
CA ALA A 221 4.47 26.42 7.97
C ALA A 221 4.38 25.00 8.54
N MET A 222 3.17 24.52 8.84
CA MET A 222 2.92 23.14 9.30
C MET A 222 3.28 22.12 8.21
N MET A 223 2.83 22.31 6.97
CA MET A 223 3.17 21.46 5.82
C MET A 223 4.69 21.45 5.54
N ARG A 224 5.35 22.59 5.66
CA ARG A 224 6.81 22.70 5.47
C ARG A 224 7.56 21.88 6.51
N ARG A 225 7.23 22.05 7.79
CA ARG A 225 7.85 21.28 8.88
C ARG A 225 7.67 19.77 8.68
N LEU A 226 6.46 19.33 8.37
CA LEU A 226 6.17 17.91 8.18
C LEU A 226 6.92 17.33 6.98
N THR A 227 7.04 18.10 5.90
CA THR A 227 7.84 17.71 4.73
C THR A 227 9.33 17.57 5.07
N ASP A 228 9.89 18.54 5.79
CA ASP A 228 11.29 18.51 6.22
C ASP A 228 11.58 17.32 7.15
N ASP A 229 10.66 17.02 8.08
CA ASP A 229 10.76 15.90 9.00
C ASP A 229 10.70 14.54 8.27
N TYR A 230 9.79 14.38 7.29
CA TYR A 230 9.77 13.19 6.44
C TYR A 230 11.05 13.01 5.64
N LEU A 231 11.54 14.08 5.01
CA LEU A 231 12.79 14.03 4.26
C LEU A 231 13.98 13.71 5.15
N ALA A 232 14.03 14.26 6.37
CA ALA A 232 15.05 13.93 7.35
C ALA A 232 14.99 12.45 7.77
N PHE A 233 13.78 11.92 7.99
CA PHE A 233 13.58 10.51 8.33
C PHE A 233 14.01 9.57 7.19
N PHE A 234 13.69 9.90 5.95
CA PHE A 234 14.10 9.10 4.80
C PHE A 234 15.61 9.15 4.57
N ARG A 235 16.22 10.34 4.63
CA ARG A 235 17.68 10.52 4.51
C ARG A 235 18.44 9.80 5.62
N MET A 236 17.96 9.81 6.84
CA MET A 236 18.55 9.05 7.95
C MET A 236 18.64 7.56 7.65
N GLN A 237 17.62 6.96 7.02
CA GLN A 237 17.64 5.56 6.62
C GLN A 237 18.65 5.32 5.47
N GLU A 238 18.75 6.24 4.49
CA GLU A 238 19.73 6.19 3.42
C GLU A 238 21.16 6.31 3.97
N GLU A 239 21.45 7.31 4.81
CA GLU A 239 22.75 7.57 5.41
C GLU A 239 23.26 6.42 6.27
N LYS A 240 22.36 5.74 6.96
CA LYS A 240 22.67 4.52 7.71
C LYS A 240 22.85 3.27 6.84
N GLY A 241 22.61 3.36 5.53
CA GLY A 241 22.71 2.24 4.60
C GLY A 241 21.67 1.14 4.84
N LEU A 242 20.48 1.49 5.32
CA LEU A 242 19.43 0.53 5.70
C LEU A 242 18.50 0.16 4.55
N LEU A 243 18.61 0.84 3.42
CA LEU A 243 17.72 0.69 2.27
C LEU A 243 18.25 -0.34 1.27
N SER A 244 17.33 -1.06 0.63
CA SER A 244 17.60 -1.93 -0.54
C SER A 244 16.61 -1.61 -1.65
N SER A 245 17.03 -1.78 -2.91
CA SER A 245 16.18 -1.47 -4.07
C SER A 245 14.92 -2.32 -4.12
N HIS A 246 13.83 -1.80 -4.67
CA HIS A 246 12.57 -2.49 -4.90
C HIS A 246 12.08 -2.41 -6.34
N ALA A 247 12.92 -2.88 -7.25
CA ALA A 247 12.58 -2.93 -8.67
C ALA A 247 11.83 -4.22 -9.10
N ASP A 248 11.59 -5.14 -8.18
CA ASP A 248 10.99 -6.47 -8.44
C ASP A 248 9.63 -6.67 -7.76
N MET A 249 9.37 -7.88 -7.28
CA MET A 249 8.13 -8.31 -6.64
C MET A 249 7.84 -7.71 -5.26
N GLN A 250 8.65 -6.77 -4.79
CA GLN A 250 8.34 -6.10 -3.52
C GLN A 250 7.02 -5.34 -3.65
N ARG A 251 6.24 -5.36 -2.56
CA ARG A 251 4.95 -4.68 -2.55
C ARG A 251 5.13 -3.17 -2.61
N LEU A 252 4.48 -2.57 -3.57
CA LEU A 252 4.16 -1.16 -3.55
C LEU A 252 2.87 -0.98 -2.75
N ALA A 253 2.69 0.15 -2.10
CA ALA A 253 1.44 0.46 -1.42
C ALA A 253 0.22 0.35 -2.35
N GLN A 254 -0.96 0.24 -1.81
CA GLN A 254 -2.23 0.17 -2.54
C GLN A 254 -2.42 -1.10 -3.38
N GLY A 255 -1.85 -2.22 -2.94
CA GLY A 255 -2.08 -3.51 -3.58
C GLY A 255 -1.28 -3.77 -4.86
N SER A 256 -0.29 -2.94 -5.18
CA SER A 256 0.55 -3.04 -6.38
C SER A 256 1.92 -3.70 -6.12
N TYR A 257 2.75 -3.84 -7.17
CA TYR A 257 4.14 -4.28 -7.12
C TYR A 257 5.08 -3.24 -7.72
N CYS A 258 6.37 -3.34 -7.34
CA CYS A 258 7.43 -2.42 -7.75
C CYS A 258 8.07 -2.74 -9.11
N PHE A 259 7.57 -3.72 -9.88
CA PHE A 259 8.17 -4.12 -11.16
C PHE A 259 8.34 -2.94 -12.13
N THR A 260 9.57 -2.76 -12.57
CA THR A 260 9.98 -1.72 -13.53
C THR A 260 11.33 -2.09 -14.14
N ASP A 261 11.67 -1.48 -15.27
CA ASP A 261 13.03 -1.50 -15.84
C ASP A 261 13.74 -0.12 -15.73
N GLU A 262 13.09 0.83 -15.07
CA GLU A 262 13.64 2.18 -14.87
C GLU A 262 14.49 2.30 -13.60
N LEU A 263 14.37 1.35 -12.66
CA LEU A 263 15.20 1.26 -11.46
C LEU A 263 16.07 0.01 -11.52
N THR A 264 17.26 0.10 -10.96
CA THR A 264 18.18 -1.05 -10.90
C THR A 264 17.81 -1.94 -9.71
N ASP A 265 17.58 -3.23 -9.97
CA ASP A 265 17.36 -4.24 -8.93
C ASP A 265 18.68 -4.66 -8.26
N GLY A 266 18.57 -5.20 -7.04
CA GLY A 266 19.71 -5.77 -6.29
C GLY A 266 20.68 -4.75 -5.68
N ILE A 267 20.36 -3.46 -5.68
CA ILE A 267 21.20 -2.45 -5.03
C ILE A 267 21.01 -2.50 -3.51
N SER A 268 22.10 -2.63 -2.76
CA SER A 268 22.13 -2.52 -1.30
C SER A 268 23.53 -2.08 -0.85
N PRO A 269 23.71 -0.97 -0.13
CA PRO A 269 22.65 -0.01 0.23
C PRO A 269 22.13 0.78 -0.99
N ALA A 270 20.83 1.01 -1.01
CA ALA A 270 20.17 1.84 -2.01
C ALA A 270 20.03 3.29 -1.54
N LYS A 271 19.85 4.20 -2.51
CA LYS A 271 19.49 5.60 -2.28
C LYS A 271 17.99 5.79 -2.46
N LEU A 272 17.45 6.91 -1.99
CA LEU A 272 16.05 7.26 -2.25
C LEU A 272 15.73 7.27 -3.75
N SER A 273 16.67 7.74 -4.58
CA SER A 273 16.56 7.74 -6.05
C SER A 273 16.49 6.33 -6.69
N ASP A 274 16.79 5.27 -5.94
CA ASP A 274 16.68 3.88 -6.39
C ASP A 274 15.35 3.23 -5.95
N LEU A 275 14.44 3.99 -5.32
CA LEU A 275 13.24 3.51 -4.67
C LEU A 275 11.97 4.11 -5.27
N TRP A 276 10.85 3.41 -4.99
CA TRP A 276 9.52 3.95 -5.17
C TRP A 276 9.07 4.73 -3.95
N LEU A 277 8.36 5.84 -4.17
CA LEU A 277 7.57 6.55 -3.16
C LEU A 277 6.09 6.33 -3.43
N PHE A 278 5.33 6.10 -2.37
CA PHE A 278 3.87 6.19 -2.38
C PHE A 278 3.41 7.44 -1.64
N MET A 279 2.48 8.17 -2.25
CA MET A 279 1.80 9.32 -1.63
C MET A 279 0.32 9.34 -2.01
N ASP A 280 -0.51 9.87 -1.14
CA ASP A 280 -1.90 10.23 -1.41
C ASP A 280 -2.32 11.46 -0.61
N SER A 281 -3.49 11.99 -0.90
CA SER A 281 -4.08 13.14 -0.21
C SER A 281 -5.60 13.05 -0.18
N GLN A 282 -6.13 11.88 0.16
CA GLN A 282 -7.58 11.63 0.15
C GLN A 282 -8.37 12.60 1.05
N GLU A 283 -7.72 13.16 2.07
CA GLU A 283 -8.27 14.14 3.01
C GLU A 283 -8.53 15.49 2.34
N THR A 284 -7.95 15.75 1.16
CA THR A 284 -8.14 16.98 0.39
C THR A 284 -9.24 16.91 -0.67
N ALA A 285 -10.03 15.84 -0.68
CA ALA A 285 -11.11 15.66 -1.66
C ALA A 285 -12.21 16.75 -1.59
N GLY A 286 -12.29 17.49 -0.49
CA GLY A 286 -13.26 18.58 -0.26
C GLY A 286 -12.78 19.96 -0.68
N ILE A 287 -11.51 20.15 -1.06
CA ILE A 287 -10.97 21.47 -1.48
C ILE A 287 -10.92 21.57 -3.02
N SER A 288 -10.82 22.82 -3.52
CA SER A 288 -10.69 23.04 -4.96
C SER A 288 -9.33 22.58 -5.50
N PRO A 289 -9.23 22.24 -6.80
CA PRO A 289 -7.94 21.94 -7.44
C PRO A 289 -6.91 23.07 -7.31
N ASP A 290 -7.35 24.34 -7.29
CA ASP A 290 -6.47 25.49 -7.14
C ASP A 290 -5.91 25.56 -5.73
N MET A 291 -6.75 25.37 -4.69
CA MET A 291 -6.28 25.27 -3.30
C MET A 291 -5.30 24.10 -3.11
N TYR A 292 -5.59 22.94 -3.73
CA TYR A 292 -4.66 21.82 -3.69
C TYR A 292 -3.30 22.19 -4.31
N ALA A 293 -3.32 22.84 -5.47
CA ALA A 293 -2.11 23.26 -6.19
C ALA A 293 -1.26 24.28 -5.41
N GLU A 294 -1.89 25.08 -4.56
CA GLU A 294 -1.25 26.11 -3.75
C GLU A 294 -0.79 25.57 -2.39
N LEU A 295 -1.69 24.93 -1.65
CA LEU A 295 -1.48 24.61 -0.24
C LEU A 295 -0.85 23.23 0.02
N VAL A 296 -0.96 22.30 -0.94
CA VAL A 296 -0.58 20.89 -0.74
C VAL A 296 0.48 20.45 -1.74
N PHE A 297 0.23 20.64 -3.03
CA PHE A 297 1.04 20.07 -4.10
C PHE A 297 2.53 20.48 -4.06
N PRO A 298 2.94 21.71 -3.74
CA PRO A 298 4.35 22.08 -3.69
C PRO A 298 5.19 21.21 -2.74
N TYR A 299 4.62 20.82 -1.61
CA TYR A 299 5.24 19.95 -0.62
C TYR A 299 5.34 18.51 -1.10
N TYR A 300 4.29 18.05 -1.78
CA TYR A 300 4.24 16.71 -2.38
C TYR A 300 5.22 16.60 -3.55
N GLU A 301 5.26 17.59 -4.45
CA GLU A 301 6.18 17.65 -5.60
C GLU A 301 7.64 17.60 -5.13
N GLU A 302 7.98 18.33 -4.07
CA GLU A 302 9.32 18.30 -3.47
C GLU A 302 9.68 16.90 -2.97
N MET A 303 8.81 16.27 -2.14
CA MET A 303 9.06 14.92 -1.65
C MET A 303 9.22 13.91 -2.79
N MET A 304 8.35 13.97 -3.79
CA MET A 304 8.41 13.11 -4.98
C MET A 304 9.71 13.25 -5.75
N SER A 305 10.31 14.44 -5.78
CA SER A 305 11.55 14.72 -6.52
C SER A 305 12.79 14.00 -5.98
N HIS A 306 12.75 13.53 -4.73
CA HIS A 306 13.85 12.80 -4.11
C HIS A 306 13.89 11.31 -4.46
N PHE A 307 12.82 10.78 -5.02
CA PHE A 307 12.68 9.35 -5.30
C PHE A 307 12.82 9.02 -6.78
N GLY A 308 13.18 7.77 -7.06
CA GLY A 308 13.30 7.31 -8.44
C GLY A 308 11.97 7.28 -9.17
N LEU A 309 10.96 6.66 -8.57
CA LEU A 309 9.62 6.56 -9.14
C LEU A 309 8.55 6.83 -8.08
N VAL A 310 7.36 7.24 -8.55
CA VAL A 310 6.23 7.61 -7.70
C VAL A 310 4.97 6.86 -8.10
N SER A 311 4.25 6.38 -7.08
CA SER A 311 2.86 5.94 -7.16
C SER A 311 2.00 6.91 -6.35
N TYR A 312 0.99 7.51 -6.97
CA TYR A 312 0.14 8.49 -6.32
C TYR A 312 -1.32 8.04 -6.24
N GLY A 313 -1.94 8.29 -5.10
CA GLY A 313 -3.37 8.27 -4.90
C GLY A 313 -3.91 7.01 -4.23
N CYS A 314 -4.96 7.19 -3.46
CA CYS A 314 -5.72 6.17 -2.75
C CYS A 314 -7.19 6.18 -3.18
N CYS A 315 -8.07 6.76 -2.36
CA CYS A 315 -9.51 6.79 -2.61
C CYS A 315 -9.99 8.10 -3.21
N GLU A 316 -9.16 9.15 -3.23
CA GLU A 316 -9.48 10.43 -3.83
C GLU A 316 -9.64 10.34 -5.37
N ALA A 317 -10.38 11.30 -5.91
CA ALA A 317 -10.47 11.51 -7.34
C ALA A 317 -9.22 12.25 -7.84
N SER A 318 -8.34 11.58 -8.57
CA SER A 318 -7.10 12.19 -9.09
C SER A 318 -7.31 13.07 -10.35
N HIS A 319 -8.45 12.93 -11.05
CA HIS A 319 -8.70 13.66 -12.29
C HIS A 319 -8.78 15.20 -12.12
N PRO A 320 -9.31 15.80 -11.04
CA PRO A 320 -9.37 17.24 -10.90
C PRO A 320 -8.00 17.91 -10.78
N ILE A 321 -7.04 17.20 -10.17
CA ILE A 321 -5.68 17.70 -9.93
C ILE A 321 -4.66 17.21 -10.98
N TRP A 322 -5.12 16.47 -12.01
CA TRP A 322 -4.22 15.88 -12.98
C TRP A 322 -3.49 16.93 -13.82
N ASP A 323 -4.25 17.81 -14.53
CA ASP A 323 -3.66 18.72 -15.51
C ASP A 323 -2.74 19.78 -14.88
N ASN A 324 -3.09 20.26 -13.68
CA ASN A 324 -2.34 21.34 -12.99
C ASN A 324 -1.23 20.84 -12.07
N CYS A 325 -1.31 19.59 -11.60
CA CYS A 325 -0.40 19.04 -10.59
C CYS A 325 0.27 17.75 -11.07
N LEU A 326 -0.44 16.62 -11.07
CA LEU A 326 0.15 15.29 -11.21
C LEU A 326 0.84 15.06 -12.56
N SER A 327 0.33 15.63 -13.66
CA SER A 327 0.95 15.52 -14.99
C SER A 327 2.34 16.16 -15.07
N ARG A 328 2.70 17.02 -14.11
CA ARG A 328 4.00 17.70 -14.05
C ARG A 328 5.08 16.86 -13.35
N VAL A 329 4.71 15.79 -12.64
CA VAL A 329 5.63 14.94 -11.89
C VAL A 329 6.36 14.00 -12.84
N PRO A 330 7.67 14.21 -13.13
CA PRO A 330 8.35 13.53 -14.22
C PRO A 330 8.59 12.04 -13.94
N ASN A 331 8.63 11.65 -12.67
CA ASN A 331 8.85 10.28 -12.19
C ASN A 331 7.57 9.58 -11.71
N LEU A 332 6.38 10.16 -11.95
CA LEU A 332 5.10 9.49 -11.71
C LEU A 332 4.95 8.30 -12.67
N ARG A 333 4.73 7.12 -12.13
CA ARG A 333 4.56 5.89 -12.94
C ARG A 333 3.30 5.11 -12.63
N LYS A 334 2.64 5.40 -11.52
CA LYS A 334 1.33 4.84 -11.20
C LYS A 334 0.42 5.93 -10.62
N VAL A 335 -0.83 5.95 -11.07
CA VAL A 335 -1.86 6.83 -10.51
C VAL A 335 -3.12 6.04 -10.21
N SER A 336 -3.65 6.24 -9.02
CA SER A 336 -4.88 5.60 -8.57
C SER A 336 -6.08 6.16 -9.33
N ILE A 337 -6.88 5.26 -9.88
CA ILE A 337 -8.17 5.55 -10.50
C ILE A 337 -9.25 4.96 -9.59
N SER A 338 -9.64 5.74 -8.60
CA SER A 338 -10.65 5.38 -7.61
C SER A 338 -12.05 5.30 -8.22
N PRO A 339 -13.07 4.80 -7.49
CA PRO A 339 -14.45 4.83 -7.96
C PRO A 339 -15.01 6.23 -8.25
N TRP A 340 -14.38 7.26 -7.70
CA TRP A 340 -14.77 8.66 -7.82
C TRP A 340 -14.08 9.39 -8.99
N CYS A 341 -13.11 8.73 -9.63
CA CYS A 341 -12.42 9.29 -10.79
C CYS A 341 -13.31 9.27 -12.05
N ASP A 342 -13.17 10.29 -12.89
CA ASP A 342 -13.60 10.22 -14.28
C ASP A 342 -12.64 9.29 -15.04
N GLU A 343 -13.08 8.03 -15.24
CA GLU A 343 -12.29 7.00 -15.90
C GLU A 343 -11.94 7.37 -17.35
N ALA A 344 -12.87 7.99 -18.08
CA ALA A 344 -12.66 8.35 -19.48
C ALA A 344 -11.66 9.50 -19.63
N PHE A 345 -11.76 10.52 -18.78
CA PHE A 345 -10.78 11.61 -18.71
C PHE A 345 -9.37 11.06 -18.45
N MET A 346 -9.21 10.26 -17.39
CA MET A 346 -7.90 9.71 -17.03
C MET A 346 -7.37 8.77 -18.11
N GLY A 347 -8.24 7.96 -18.74
CA GLY A 347 -7.83 7.09 -19.84
C GLY A 347 -7.25 7.87 -21.02
N GLN A 348 -7.87 8.98 -21.39
CA GLN A 348 -7.34 9.86 -22.45
C GLN A 348 -5.98 10.48 -22.10
N ARG A 349 -5.79 10.86 -20.83
CA ARG A 349 -4.53 11.44 -20.34
C ARG A 349 -3.38 10.45 -20.22
N LEU A 350 -3.70 9.21 -19.89
CA LEU A 350 -2.70 8.16 -19.62
C LEU A 350 -2.36 7.31 -20.84
N GLN A 351 -3.14 7.37 -21.90
CA GLN A 351 -2.92 6.58 -23.09
C GLN A 351 -1.51 6.78 -23.68
N GLY A 352 -0.75 5.68 -23.76
CA GLY A 352 0.61 5.69 -24.34
C GLY A 352 1.70 6.37 -23.51
N THR A 353 1.39 6.89 -22.31
CA THR A 353 2.37 7.57 -21.45
C THR A 353 3.31 6.61 -20.72
N GLY A 354 2.90 5.36 -20.54
CA GLY A 354 3.59 4.40 -19.67
C GLY A 354 3.24 4.52 -18.18
N VAL A 355 2.51 5.57 -17.78
CA VAL A 355 1.97 5.67 -16.42
C VAL A 355 0.84 4.65 -16.26
N THR A 356 0.92 3.85 -15.21
CA THR A 356 -0.07 2.81 -14.91
C THR A 356 -1.40 3.41 -14.51
N TYR A 357 -2.44 3.03 -15.22
CA TYR A 357 -3.84 3.22 -14.84
C TYR A 357 -4.18 2.20 -13.75
N LEU A 358 -3.89 2.56 -12.48
CA LEU A 358 -4.12 1.68 -11.32
C LEU A 358 -5.58 1.79 -10.89
N ARG A 359 -6.43 0.96 -11.48
CA ARG A 359 -7.87 0.96 -11.20
C ARG A 359 -8.18 0.33 -9.87
N LYS A 360 -8.92 1.03 -9.06
CA LYS A 360 -9.53 0.55 -7.82
C LYS A 360 -11.04 0.49 -8.02
N PRO A 361 -11.62 -0.69 -8.29
CA PRO A 361 -13.06 -0.83 -8.48
C PRO A 361 -13.82 -0.56 -7.17
N PRO A 362 -15.12 -0.20 -7.23
CA PRO A 362 -15.94 -0.08 -6.03
C PRO A 362 -15.84 -1.32 -5.14
N ALA A 363 -15.53 -1.13 -3.86
CA ALA A 363 -15.41 -2.24 -2.90
C ALA A 363 -16.70 -3.07 -2.81
N THR A 364 -17.86 -2.45 -3.01
CA THR A 364 -19.17 -3.09 -2.97
C THR A 364 -19.39 -4.16 -4.03
N LEU A 365 -18.64 -4.15 -5.13
CA LEU A 365 -18.74 -5.20 -6.15
C LEU A 365 -18.33 -6.58 -5.61
N LEU A 366 -17.41 -6.63 -4.66
CA LEU A 366 -16.98 -7.85 -3.98
C LEU A 366 -17.45 -7.88 -2.51
N GLY A 367 -17.48 -6.72 -1.86
CA GLY A 367 -17.60 -6.54 -0.41
C GLY A 367 -19.02 -6.62 0.14
N MET A 368 -19.82 -7.56 -0.31
CA MET A 368 -21.13 -7.86 0.26
C MET A 368 -21.05 -9.11 1.13
N ASP A 369 -21.72 -9.11 2.29
CA ASP A 369 -21.77 -10.27 3.18
C ASP A 369 -22.77 -11.34 2.67
N THR A 370 -22.56 -11.72 1.42
CA THR A 370 -23.29 -12.76 0.71
C THR A 370 -22.30 -13.69 0.00
N PRO A 371 -22.64 -14.98 -0.17
CA PRO A 371 -21.75 -15.92 -0.87
C PRO A 371 -21.74 -15.73 -2.40
N THR A 372 -22.58 -14.87 -2.94
CA THR A 372 -22.78 -14.66 -4.38
C THR A 372 -22.39 -13.25 -4.82
N LEU A 373 -22.13 -13.07 -6.11
CA LEU A 373 -21.84 -11.81 -6.77
C LEU A 373 -23.02 -11.38 -7.65
N GLU A 374 -23.17 -10.08 -7.81
CA GLU A 374 -23.96 -9.50 -8.89
C GLU A 374 -23.11 -9.48 -10.17
N GLU A 375 -23.04 -10.65 -10.85
CA GLU A 375 -22.08 -10.92 -11.94
C GLU A 375 -22.15 -9.89 -13.08
N ASP A 376 -23.37 -9.48 -13.47
CA ASP A 376 -23.57 -8.49 -14.52
C ASP A 376 -22.98 -7.13 -14.13
N ALA A 377 -23.14 -6.71 -12.87
CA ALA A 377 -22.58 -5.46 -12.36
C ALA A 377 -21.03 -5.49 -12.37
N VAL A 378 -20.44 -6.63 -11.99
CA VAL A 378 -18.98 -6.82 -12.07
C VAL A 378 -18.49 -6.74 -13.51
N LEU A 379 -19.13 -7.49 -14.43
CA LEU A 379 -18.79 -7.48 -15.85
C LEU A 379 -18.91 -6.08 -16.46
N ASP A 380 -19.99 -5.38 -16.18
CA ASP A 380 -20.24 -4.04 -16.73
C ASP A 380 -19.24 -3.01 -16.20
N CYS A 381 -18.84 -3.12 -14.92
CA CYS A 381 -17.78 -2.27 -14.37
C CYS A 381 -16.47 -2.44 -15.16
N PHE A 382 -16.02 -3.67 -15.35
CA PHE A 382 -14.74 -3.91 -16.03
C PHE A 382 -14.79 -3.68 -17.54
N ARG A 383 -15.93 -3.85 -18.20
CA ARG A 383 -16.13 -3.43 -19.61
C ARG A 383 -16.01 -1.91 -19.76
N LYS A 384 -16.59 -1.13 -18.83
CA LYS A 384 -16.45 0.33 -18.82
C LYS A 384 -14.98 0.73 -18.62
N THR A 385 -14.29 0.09 -17.68
CA THR A 385 -12.85 0.31 -17.46
C THR A 385 -12.04 -0.03 -18.71
N ALA A 386 -12.29 -1.16 -19.38
CA ALA A 386 -11.60 -1.56 -20.62
C ALA A 386 -11.79 -0.53 -21.74
N GLN A 387 -13.01 0.00 -21.87
CA GLN A 387 -13.31 1.05 -22.85
C GLN A 387 -12.60 2.37 -22.49
N ALA A 388 -12.68 2.81 -21.24
CA ALA A 388 -12.10 4.07 -20.79
C ALA A 388 -10.56 4.05 -20.86
N ALA A 389 -9.94 2.95 -20.43
CA ALA A 389 -8.48 2.79 -20.35
C ALA A 389 -7.87 2.18 -21.62
N LYS A 390 -8.56 2.26 -22.76
CA LYS A 390 -8.03 1.71 -24.02
C LYS A 390 -6.68 2.31 -24.39
N GLY A 391 -5.67 1.45 -24.56
CA GLY A 391 -4.30 1.87 -24.86
C GLY A 391 -3.49 2.34 -23.64
N CYS A 392 -4.04 2.23 -22.44
CA CYS A 392 -3.31 2.43 -21.19
C CYS A 392 -2.62 1.14 -20.71
N LYS A 393 -1.67 1.29 -19.81
CA LYS A 393 -1.09 0.22 -19.00
C LYS A 393 -1.99 0.02 -17.78
N ILE A 394 -2.75 -1.08 -17.72
CA ILE A 394 -3.81 -1.28 -16.73
C ILE A 394 -3.35 -2.23 -15.62
N GLU A 395 -3.58 -1.83 -14.39
CA GLU A 395 -3.48 -2.69 -13.20
C GLU A 395 -4.77 -2.54 -12.38
N ILE A 396 -5.30 -3.64 -11.87
CA ILE A 396 -6.48 -3.67 -11.01
C ILE A 396 -6.04 -4.02 -9.60
N ALA A 397 -6.38 -3.19 -8.63
CA ALA A 397 -6.24 -3.47 -7.21
C ALA A 397 -7.62 -3.43 -6.54
N GLN A 398 -8.23 -4.59 -6.31
CA GLN A 398 -9.48 -4.68 -5.54
C GLN A 398 -9.14 -4.63 -4.06
N ARG A 399 -9.55 -3.58 -3.41
CA ARG A 399 -9.22 -3.28 -2.02
C ARG A 399 -10.40 -2.68 -1.26
N ASP A 400 -10.18 -2.37 0.02
CA ASP A 400 -11.19 -1.81 0.93
C ASP A 400 -12.45 -2.70 1.06
N VAL A 401 -12.24 -4.00 0.89
CA VAL A 401 -13.28 -5.03 1.01
C VAL A 401 -13.17 -5.63 2.41
N TYR A 402 -14.22 -5.50 3.21
CA TYR A 402 -14.20 -5.98 4.60
C TYR A 402 -14.93 -7.31 4.79
N MET A 403 -15.81 -7.67 3.88
CA MET A 403 -16.63 -8.88 3.96
C MET A 403 -16.75 -9.53 2.59
N VAL A 404 -16.61 -10.85 2.55
CA VAL A 404 -16.75 -11.66 1.32
C VAL A 404 -17.70 -12.85 1.52
N GLY A 405 -18.51 -12.82 2.61
CA GLY A 405 -19.40 -13.93 2.97
C GLY A 405 -18.66 -15.22 3.32
N GLY A 406 -17.39 -15.12 3.79
CA GLY A 406 -16.54 -16.26 4.11
C GLY A 406 -16.15 -17.13 2.89
N SER A 407 -16.33 -16.67 1.67
CA SER A 407 -16.18 -17.48 0.44
C SER A 407 -14.97 -17.06 -0.41
N ALA A 408 -13.97 -17.92 -0.46
CA ALA A 408 -12.84 -17.78 -1.37
C ALA A 408 -13.28 -18.00 -2.84
N GLU A 409 -14.28 -18.85 -3.08
CA GLU A 409 -14.84 -19.12 -4.40
C GLU A 409 -15.51 -17.87 -4.99
N LYS A 410 -16.14 -17.05 -4.14
CA LYS A 410 -16.67 -15.75 -4.54
C LYS A 410 -15.57 -14.82 -5.05
N VAL A 411 -14.46 -14.76 -4.31
CA VAL A 411 -13.30 -13.94 -4.71
C VAL A 411 -12.69 -14.46 -6.02
N HIS A 412 -12.54 -15.76 -6.17
CA HIS A 412 -12.09 -16.38 -7.41
C HIS A 412 -13.01 -16.00 -8.58
N ARG A 413 -14.33 -16.15 -8.40
CA ARG A 413 -15.31 -15.78 -9.42
C ARG A 413 -15.25 -14.31 -9.82
N PHE A 414 -15.00 -13.42 -8.85
CA PHE A 414 -14.78 -12.01 -9.12
C PHE A 414 -13.55 -11.80 -10.05
N VAL A 415 -12.45 -12.48 -9.80
CA VAL A 415 -11.23 -12.39 -10.64
C VAL A 415 -11.51 -12.88 -12.07
N GLU A 416 -12.26 -13.99 -12.23
CA GLU A 416 -12.67 -14.48 -13.56
C GLU A 416 -13.51 -13.45 -14.33
N LEU A 417 -14.50 -12.87 -13.64
CA LEU A 417 -15.38 -11.85 -14.24
C LEU A 417 -14.62 -10.57 -14.60
N ALA A 418 -13.69 -10.16 -13.74
CA ALA A 418 -12.82 -9.01 -14.01
C ALA A 418 -11.96 -9.25 -15.27
N ARG A 419 -11.32 -10.41 -15.39
CA ARG A 419 -10.56 -10.77 -16.61
C ARG A 419 -11.45 -10.71 -17.84
N LYS A 420 -12.61 -11.39 -17.79
CA LYS A 420 -13.57 -11.43 -18.89
C LYS A 420 -14.07 -10.04 -19.29
N GLY A 421 -14.35 -9.17 -18.30
CA GLY A 421 -14.78 -7.79 -18.58
C GLY A 421 -13.69 -6.93 -19.22
N LEU A 422 -12.42 -7.16 -18.86
CA LEU A 422 -11.27 -6.43 -19.40
C LEU A 422 -10.80 -6.92 -20.79
N GLU A 423 -11.18 -8.11 -21.22
CA GLU A 423 -10.88 -8.64 -22.56
C GLU A 423 -11.79 -8.01 -23.66
N GLY A 424 -12.86 -7.32 -23.27
CA GLY A 424 -13.76 -6.57 -24.14
C GLY A 424 -14.84 -7.41 -24.74
#